data_ac5bea8a8b7360f466573584b4216881
#
_entry.id   ac5bea8a8b7360f466573584b4216881
#
_cell.length_a   1.000
_cell.length_b   1.000
_cell.length_c   1.000
_cell.angle_alpha   90.00
_cell.angle_beta   90.00
_cell.angle_gamma   90.00
#
_symmetry.space_group_name_H-M   'P 1'
#
loop_
_entity.id
_entity.type
_entity.pdbx_description
1 polymer ?
#
loop_
_entity_poly.entity_id
_entity_poly.type
_entity_poly.pdbx_seq_one_letter_code
_entity_poly.pdbx_strand_id
1 'polypeptide(L)'
;MIRIKAAAPNAPGPACYGLGGTVATLTDANVILGRLPLGLLGGRVPIDTGAAETAMSVVAKALGMDLVEAAKAVIDVANEKVYGNICRLASEKNLDAKHLTLIAFGGAGPLHANALGMLGNMFPVVIPPQPGMLSAHGALSASQRHELSQTILKPITTVTGTLLDQVLQKLQTHVSTQLQDDGLTKDKYTFLAEADLRYSGDSVEITLPLHLADPSANLDKLEEQFVSAHQILSGFEKELPVEIVNLRIIGYTQSQVSTLKAKSQLRESESAIPDQWRICFDGDFLDTQVYERLDLTPDMSVSGPAVILQYDATTLIHPGHQATVGP
;
A
#
# COMPACT_ATOMS: atom_id res chain seq x y z
N MET A 1 -20.44 -15.55 -13.51
CA MET A 1 -19.35 -15.02 -12.64
C MET A 1 -18.51 -14.08 -13.46
N ILE A 2 -18.56 -12.78 -13.18
CA ILE A 2 -17.77 -11.76 -13.88
C ILE A 2 -16.41 -11.71 -13.20
N ARG A 3 -15.32 -11.94 -13.95
CA ARG A 3 -13.95 -11.79 -13.47
C ARG A 3 -13.41 -10.45 -13.92
N ILE A 4 -13.23 -9.52 -12.99
CA ILE A 4 -12.46 -8.31 -13.21
C ILE A 4 -11.00 -8.68 -12.96
N LYS A 5 -10.17 -8.60 -14.01
CA LYS A 5 -8.72 -8.79 -13.88
C LYS A 5 -8.06 -7.42 -13.85
N ALA A 6 -7.13 -7.22 -12.92
CA ALA A 6 -6.12 -6.19 -13.11
C ALA A 6 -5.32 -6.54 -14.38
N ALA A 7 -4.93 -5.53 -15.16
CA ALA A 7 -4.10 -5.76 -16.33
C ALA A 7 -2.81 -6.47 -15.89
N ALA A 8 -2.55 -7.67 -16.45
CA ALA A 8 -1.29 -8.33 -16.23
C ALA A 8 -0.16 -7.52 -16.88
N PRO A 9 1.09 -7.57 -16.38
CA PRO A 9 2.21 -6.80 -16.92
C PRO A 9 2.44 -6.96 -18.44
N ASN A 10 1.94 -8.06 -19.03
CA ASN A 10 2.04 -8.38 -20.46
C ASN A 10 0.70 -8.23 -21.19
N ALA A 11 -0.35 -7.68 -20.57
CA ALA A 11 -1.63 -7.44 -21.22
C ALA A 11 -1.61 -6.02 -21.84
N PRO A 12 -2.35 -5.78 -22.95
CA PRO A 12 -2.36 -4.48 -23.61
C PRO A 12 -2.96 -3.34 -22.79
N GLY A 13 -3.43 -3.59 -21.57
CA GLY A 13 -3.95 -2.59 -20.64
C GLY A 13 -5.42 -2.25 -20.87
N PRO A 14 -5.90 -1.10 -20.31
CA PRO A 14 -7.24 -0.60 -20.50
C PRO A 14 -7.58 -0.38 -21.98
N ALA A 15 -8.83 -0.63 -22.36
CA ALA A 15 -9.30 -0.39 -23.73
C ALA A 15 -9.14 1.09 -24.10
N CYS A 16 -9.43 2.00 -23.17
CA CYS A 16 -9.34 3.45 -23.38
C CYS A 16 -7.91 3.98 -23.63
N TYR A 17 -6.85 3.18 -23.41
CA TYR A 17 -5.47 3.61 -23.72
C TYR A 17 -5.10 3.42 -25.19
N GLY A 18 -5.95 2.76 -26.00
CA GLY A 18 -5.67 2.54 -27.41
C GLY A 18 -4.48 1.64 -27.73
N LEU A 19 -3.98 0.88 -26.75
CA LEU A 19 -2.82 0.00 -26.87
C LEU A 19 -3.19 -1.46 -27.20
N GLY A 20 -4.39 -1.69 -27.76
CA GLY A 20 -4.90 -3.00 -28.16
C GLY A 20 -5.70 -3.72 -27.06
N GLY A 21 -6.01 -3.07 -25.93
CA GLY A 21 -6.93 -3.57 -24.92
C GLY A 21 -8.35 -3.66 -25.46
N THR A 22 -9.05 -4.78 -25.22
CA THR A 22 -10.46 -4.99 -25.64
C THR A 22 -11.34 -5.44 -24.49
N VAL A 23 -10.75 -5.70 -23.32
CA VAL A 23 -11.47 -6.16 -22.12
C VAL A 23 -11.64 -4.98 -21.18
N ALA A 24 -12.85 -4.79 -20.67
CA ALA A 24 -13.17 -3.73 -19.71
C ALA A 24 -12.32 -3.82 -18.45
N THR A 25 -11.79 -2.68 -18.02
CA THR A 25 -11.00 -2.52 -16.79
C THR A 25 -11.64 -1.49 -15.86
N LEU A 26 -11.10 -1.32 -14.64
CA LEU A 26 -11.50 -0.25 -13.72
C LEU A 26 -11.25 1.13 -14.32
N THR A 27 -10.23 1.28 -15.16
CA THR A 27 -9.95 2.55 -15.84
C THR A 27 -11.06 2.89 -16.83
N ASP A 28 -11.51 1.90 -17.64
CA ASP A 28 -12.60 2.09 -18.58
C ASP A 28 -13.92 2.47 -17.85
N ALA A 29 -14.20 1.81 -16.71
CA ALA A 29 -15.35 2.16 -15.89
C ALA A 29 -15.26 3.61 -15.34
N ASN A 30 -14.10 4.05 -14.89
CA ASN A 30 -13.89 5.43 -14.43
C ASN A 30 -14.02 6.45 -15.58
N VAL A 31 -13.64 6.07 -16.82
CA VAL A 31 -13.84 6.90 -18.02
C VAL A 31 -15.35 7.06 -18.28
N ILE A 32 -16.14 5.98 -18.26
CA ILE A 32 -17.60 6.03 -18.43
C ILE A 32 -18.27 6.92 -17.37
N LEU A 33 -17.78 6.88 -16.13
CA LEU A 33 -18.28 7.71 -15.03
C LEU A 33 -17.78 9.16 -15.09
N GLY A 34 -16.99 9.53 -16.11
CA GLY A 34 -16.45 10.87 -16.27
C GLY A 34 -15.40 11.25 -15.22
N ARG A 35 -14.75 10.29 -14.55
CA ARG A 35 -13.85 10.54 -13.41
C ARG A 35 -12.39 10.78 -13.80
N LEU A 36 -12.06 10.62 -15.08
CA LEU A 36 -10.70 10.80 -15.60
C LEU A 36 -10.66 11.88 -16.66
N PRO A 37 -9.57 12.68 -16.74
CA PRO A 37 -9.39 13.63 -17.84
C PRO A 37 -9.21 12.90 -19.18
N LEU A 38 -9.47 13.60 -20.29
CA LEU A 38 -9.30 13.04 -21.64
C LEU A 38 -7.83 12.77 -22.02
N GLY A 39 -6.90 13.13 -21.17
CA GLY A 39 -5.47 12.85 -21.30
C GLY A 39 -4.79 12.71 -19.95
N LEU A 40 -4.11 11.61 -19.72
CA LEU A 40 -3.31 11.35 -18.53
C LEU A 40 -1.86 11.80 -18.72
N LEU A 41 -1.10 11.93 -17.62
CA LEU A 41 0.31 12.32 -17.61
C LEU A 41 0.54 13.63 -18.40
N GLY A 42 -0.23 14.68 -18.07
CA GLY A 42 -0.15 15.95 -18.77
C GLY A 42 -0.58 15.88 -20.25
N GLY A 43 -1.52 14.99 -20.60
CA GLY A 43 -2.02 14.81 -21.98
C GLY A 43 -1.19 13.86 -22.84
N ARG A 44 -0.10 13.28 -22.32
CA ARG A 44 0.75 12.34 -23.08
C ARG A 44 0.08 11.01 -23.40
N VAL A 45 -0.91 10.61 -22.61
CA VAL A 45 -1.71 9.39 -22.82
C VAL A 45 -3.15 9.84 -23.11
N PRO A 46 -3.53 9.96 -24.38
CA PRO A 46 -4.90 10.30 -24.73
C PRO A 46 -5.85 9.17 -24.31
N ILE A 47 -7.07 9.52 -23.90
CA ILE A 47 -8.12 8.58 -23.51
C ILE A 47 -9.13 8.44 -24.65
N ASP A 48 -9.29 7.22 -25.13
CA ASP A 48 -10.31 6.83 -26.10
C ASP A 48 -11.58 6.40 -25.35
N THR A 49 -12.55 7.32 -25.25
CA THR A 49 -13.85 7.08 -24.60
C THR A 49 -14.67 6.04 -25.36
N GLY A 50 -14.61 6.02 -26.69
CA GLY A 50 -15.32 5.06 -27.52
C GLY A 50 -14.84 3.61 -27.32
N ALA A 51 -13.54 3.43 -27.15
CA ALA A 51 -12.98 2.14 -26.80
C ALA A 51 -13.43 1.67 -25.40
N ALA A 52 -13.47 2.59 -24.41
CA ALA A 52 -14.02 2.30 -23.10
C ALA A 52 -15.50 1.89 -23.15
N GLU A 53 -16.32 2.65 -23.88
CA GLU A 53 -17.74 2.34 -24.09
C GLU A 53 -17.94 0.97 -24.72
N THR A 54 -17.18 0.65 -25.76
CA THR A 54 -17.24 -0.64 -26.44
C THR A 54 -16.93 -1.78 -25.47
N ALA A 55 -15.84 -1.67 -24.70
CA ALA A 55 -15.44 -2.69 -23.74
C ALA A 55 -16.46 -2.84 -22.60
N MET A 56 -16.93 -1.73 -22.02
CA MET A 56 -17.90 -1.74 -20.92
C MET A 56 -19.28 -2.22 -21.37
N SER A 57 -19.69 -2.00 -22.61
CA SER A 57 -20.98 -2.48 -23.16
C SER A 57 -21.11 -4.01 -23.09
N VAL A 58 -20.01 -4.73 -23.19
CA VAL A 58 -20.00 -6.19 -23.01
C VAL A 58 -20.39 -6.58 -21.59
N VAL A 59 -19.86 -5.83 -20.59
CA VAL A 59 -20.17 -6.03 -19.17
C VAL A 59 -21.62 -5.63 -18.88
N ALA A 60 -22.04 -4.46 -19.36
CA ALA A 60 -23.40 -3.95 -19.20
C ALA A 60 -24.44 -4.94 -19.73
N LYS A 61 -24.23 -5.45 -20.95
CA LYS A 61 -25.10 -6.45 -21.55
C LYS A 61 -25.14 -7.76 -20.74
N ALA A 62 -23.99 -8.22 -20.23
CA ALA A 62 -23.92 -9.43 -19.42
C ALA A 62 -24.62 -9.30 -18.06
N LEU A 63 -24.69 -8.07 -17.52
CA LEU A 63 -25.39 -7.76 -16.25
C LEU A 63 -26.87 -7.39 -16.46
N GLY A 64 -27.29 -7.09 -17.70
CA GLY A 64 -28.64 -6.56 -17.98
C GLY A 64 -28.85 -5.13 -17.45
N MET A 65 -27.77 -4.34 -17.37
CA MET A 65 -27.72 -2.98 -16.86
C MET A 65 -27.44 -1.99 -17.99
N ASP A 66 -27.75 -0.71 -17.78
CA ASP A 66 -27.20 0.32 -18.65
C ASP A 66 -25.70 0.51 -18.46
N LEU A 67 -25.07 1.30 -19.33
CA LEU A 67 -23.60 1.46 -19.34
C LEU A 67 -23.07 2.12 -18.08
N VAL A 68 -23.75 3.13 -17.56
CA VAL A 68 -23.35 3.89 -16.36
C VAL A 68 -23.57 3.07 -15.11
N GLU A 69 -24.71 2.38 -15.01
CA GLU A 69 -25.01 1.45 -13.91
C GLU A 69 -23.95 0.33 -13.83
N ALA A 70 -23.60 -0.27 -14.99
CA ALA A 70 -22.58 -1.31 -15.05
C ALA A 70 -21.19 -0.78 -14.64
N ALA A 71 -20.82 0.41 -15.11
CA ALA A 71 -19.54 1.03 -14.74
C ALA A 71 -19.50 1.33 -13.22
N LYS A 72 -20.58 1.85 -12.65
CA LYS A 72 -20.72 2.09 -11.22
C LYS A 72 -20.59 0.79 -10.44
N ALA A 73 -21.31 -0.26 -10.81
CA ALA A 73 -21.26 -1.55 -10.14
C ALA A 73 -19.85 -2.17 -10.15
N VAL A 74 -19.11 -2.01 -11.26
CA VAL A 74 -17.70 -2.44 -11.36
C VAL A 74 -16.83 -1.70 -10.35
N ILE A 75 -16.98 -0.38 -10.21
CA ILE A 75 -16.21 0.42 -9.24
C ILE A 75 -16.59 0.08 -7.80
N ASP A 76 -17.90 -0.08 -7.51
CA ASP A 76 -18.37 -0.41 -6.17
C ASP A 76 -17.81 -1.76 -5.70
N VAL A 77 -17.91 -2.80 -6.53
CA VAL A 77 -17.33 -4.13 -6.24
C VAL A 77 -15.81 -4.05 -6.04
N ALA A 78 -15.12 -3.23 -6.82
CA ALA A 78 -13.69 -3.05 -6.65
C ALA A 78 -13.35 -2.38 -5.30
N ASN A 79 -14.08 -1.32 -4.95
CA ASN A 79 -13.89 -0.61 -3.68
C ASN A 79 -14.20 -1.51 -2.48
N GLU A 80 -15.30 -2.27 -2.51
CA GLU A 80 -15.63 -3.24 -1.46
C GLU A 80 -14.55 -4.30 -1.30
N LYS A 81 -13.99 -4.80 -2.41
CA LYS A 81 -12.91 -5.79 -2.38
C LYS A 81 -11.63 -5.21 -1.78
N VAL A 82 -11.27 -3.97 -2.14
CA VAL A 82 -10.12 -3.28 -1.56
C VAL A 82 -10.34 -3.07 -0.06
N TYR A 83 -11.51 -2.57 0.35
CA TYR A 83 -11.86 -2.39 1.75
C TYR A 83 -11.81 -3.69 2.55
N GLY A 84 -12.38 -4.77 1.99
CA GLY A 84 -12.30 -6.10 2.62
C GLY A 84 -10.86 -6.59 2.84
N ASN A 85 -9.94 -6.29 1.91
CA ASN A 85 -8.52 -6.58 2.09
C ASN A 85 -7.88 -5.70 3.18
N ILE A 86 -8.25 -4.42 3.29
CA ILE A 86 -7.79 -3.53 4.36
C ILE A 86 -8.22 -4.08 5.72
N CYS A 87 -9.49 -4.46 5.86
CA CYS A 87 -10.02 -5.06 7.09
C CYS A 87 -9.29 -6.36 7.46
N ARG A 88 -9.03 -7.23 6.48
CA ARG A 88 -8.30 -8.48 6.72
C ARG A 88 -6.89 -8.21 7.23
N LEU A 89 -6.14 -7.32 6.57
CA LEU A 89 -4.78 -6.96 6.98
C LEU A 89 -4.74 -6.27 8.36
N ALA A 90 -5.71 -5.40 8.65
CA ALA A 90 -5.84 -4.78 9.96
C ALA A 90 -6.10 -5.84 11.04
N SER A 91 -7.02 -6.77 10.77
CA SER A 91 -7.35 -7.86 11.69
C SER A 91 -6.16 -8.79 11.95
N GLU A 92 -5.34 -9.10 10.94
CA GLU A 92 -4.09 -9.88 11.09
C GLU A 92 -3.08 -9.20 12.04
N LYS A 93 -3.21 -7.88 12.23
CA LYS A 93 -2.39 -7.08 13.14
C LYS A 93 -3.12 -6.71 14.45
N ASN A 94 -4.30 -7.28 14.70
CA ASN A 94 -5.18 -6.92 15.83
C ASN A 94 -5.52 -5.42 15.88
N LEU A 95 -5.67 -4.79 14.72
CA LEU A 95 -6.05 -3.39 14.57
C LEU A 95 -7.47 -3.28 14.04
N ASP A 96 -8.22 -2.29 14.53
CA ASP A 96 -9.50 -1.91 13.93
C ASP A 96 -9.26 -0.90 12.80
N ALA A 97 -9.71 -1.25 11.60
CA ALA A 97 -9.55 -0.41 10.41
C ALA A 97 -10.12 1.01 10.60
N LYS A 98 -11.17 1.17 11.42
CA LYS A 98 -11.80 2.48 11.72
C LYS A 98 -10.88 3.45 12.44
N HIS A 99 -9.87 2.96 13.13
CA HIS A 99 -8.89 3.76 13.86
C HIS A 99 -7.62 4.03 13.05
N LEU A 100 -7.58 3.57 11.80
CA LEU A 100 -6.45 3.77 10.90
C LEU A 100 -6.68 4.98 9.99
N THR A 101 -5.61 5.70 9.70
CA THR A 101 -5.60 6.72 8.65
C THR A 101 -5.30 6.04 7.32
N LEU A 102 -6.18 6.23 6.32
CA LEU A 102 -5.95 5.72 4.97
C LEU A 102 -5.01 6.66 4.21
N ILE A 103 -3.85 6.16 3.79
CA ILE A 103 -2.94 6.89 2.90
C ILE A 103 -3.12 6.33 1.49
N ALA A 104 -3.64 7.15 0.57
CA ALA A 104 -3.89 6.75 -0.80
C ALA A 104 -2.80 7.26 -1.74
N PHE A 105 -2.15 6.34 -2.45
CA PHE A 105 -1.08 6.65 -3.38
C PHE A 105 -1.12 5.76 -4.63
N GLY A 106 -0.19 5.99 -5.58
CA GLY A 106 -0.27 5.47 -6.93
C GLY A 106 -1.16 6.34 -7.83
N GLY A 107 -1.13 6.11 -9.14
CA GLY A 107 -1.91 6.91 -10.10
C GLY A 107 -3.41 6.83 -9.89
N ALA A 108 -3.95 5.67 -9.47
CA ALA A 108 -5.37 5.43 -9.27
C ALA A 108 -5.83 5.48 -7.80
N GLY A 109 -4.91 5.37 -6.83
CA GLY A 109 -5.24 5.35 -5.41
C GLY A 109 -6.11 6.55 -4.97
N PRO A 110 -5.72 7.79 -5.29
CA PRO A 110 -6.48 8.99 -4.93
C PRO A 110 -7.88 9.06 -5.52
N LEU A 111 -8.12 8.40 -6.66
CA LEU A 111 -9.43 8.34 -7.32
C LEU A 111 -10.46 7.53 -6.51
N HIS A 112 -10.00 6.52 -5.79
CA HIS A 112 -10.83 5.64 -4.97
C HIS A 112 -10.85 6.02 -3.48
N ALA A 113 -9.96 6.92 -3.08
CA ALA A 113 -9.64 7.21 -1.68
C ALA A 113 -10.84 7.66 -0.85
N ASN A 114 -11.64 8.61 -1.37
CA ASN A 114 -12.82 9.12 -0.68
C ASN A 114 -13.88 8.01 -0.48
N ALA A 115 -14.17 7.23 -1.53
CA ALA A 115 -15.11 6.11 -1.45
C ALA A 115 -14.67 5.04 -0.44
N LEU A 116 -13.38 4.72 -0.39
CA LEU A 116 -12.82 3.78 0.60
C LEU A 116 -12.92 4.34 2.03
N GLY A 117 -12.65 5.63 2.21
CA GLY A 117 -12.85 6.33 3.49
C GLY A 117 -14.29 6.26 3.97
N MET A 118 -15.26 6.45 3.06
CA MET A 118 -16.70 6.32 3.36
C MET A 118 -17.07 4.89 3.77
N LEU A 119 -16.66 3.89 2.99
CA LEU A 119 -16.95 2.47 3.29
C LEU A 119 -16.45 2.05 4.67
N GLY A 120 -15.27 2.50 5.06
CA GLY A 120 -14.63 2.11 6.31
C GLY A 120 -14.86 3.08 7.47
N ASN A 121 -15.48 4.21 7.23
CA ASN A 121 -15.48 5.35 8.17
C ASN A 121 -14.04 5.69 8.65
N MET A 122 -13.09 5.62 7.69
CA MET A 122 -11.66 5.84 7.92
C MET A 122 -11.28 7.27 7.52
N PHE A 123 -11.50 8.22 8.40
CA PHE A 123 -11.13 9.61 8.18
C PHE A 123 -10.17 10.09 9.29
N PRO A 124 -9.20 10.98 8.94
CA PRO A 124 -8.96 11.54 7.61
C PRO A 124 -8.35 10.55 6.62
N VAL A 125 -8.60 10.77 5.33
CA VAL A 125 -7.87 10.15 4.22
C VAL A 125 -6.77 11.09 3.77
N VAL A 126 -5.54 10.59 3.65
CA VAL A 126 -4.36 11.39 3.28
C VAL A 126 -3.91 11.06 1.87
N ILE A 127 -3.76 12.08 1.04
CA ILE A 127 -3.17 12.00 -0.29
C ILE A 127 -1.82 12.72 -0.27
N PRO A 128 -0.69 12.01 -0.40
CA PRO A 128 0.62 12.64 -0.36
C PRO A 128 0.85 13.60 -1.55
N PRO A 129 1.86 14.48 -1.48
CA PRO A 129 2.11 15.48 -2.54
C PRO A 129 2.35 14.91 -3.93
N GLN A 130 2.96 13.74 -4.04
CA GLN A 130 3.27 13.04 -5.29
C GLN A 130 2.83 11.58 -5.20
N PRO A 131 1.51 11.31 -5.22
CA PRO A 131 0.99 9.98 -4.95
C PRO A 131 1.43 8.96 -6.00
N GLY A 132 1.49 9.31 -7.28
CA GLY A 132 1.93 8.43 -8.35
C GLY A 132 3.43 8.04 -8.27
N MET A 133 4.24 8.89 -7.63
CA MET A 133 5.69 8.69 -7.49
C MET A 133 6.10 8.15 -6.11
N LEU A 134 5.16 7.95 -5.18
CA LEU A 134 5.49 7.60 -3.79
C LEU A 134 6.26 6.28 -3.68
N SER A 135 5.95 5.28 -4.51
CA SER A 135 6.68 4.01 -4.53
C SER A 135 8.14 4.18 -4.98
N ALA A 136 8.39 5.02 -5.99
CA ALA A 136 9.73 5.32 -6.45
C ALA A 136 10.51 6.10 -5.36
N HIS A 137 9.84 7.04 -4.69
CA HIS A 137 10.42 7.74 -3.55
C HIS A 137 10.76 6.77 -2.40
N GLY A 138 9.86 5.85 -2.10
CA GLY A 138 10.11 4.80 -1.11
C GLY A 138 11.32 3.94 -1.46
N ALA A 139 11.47 3.56 -2.73
CA ALA A 139 12.63 2.81 -3.20
C ALA A 139 13.95 3.58 -3.07
N LEU A 140 13.93 4.90 -3.36
CA LEU A 140 15.11 5.77 -3.18
C LEU A 140 15.48 6.00 -1.71
N SER A 141 14.48 5.94 -0.82
CA SER A 141 14.64 6.15 0.62
C SER A 141 14.87 4.84 1.39
N ALA A 142 14.74 3.69 0.70
CA ALA A 142 14.91 2.39 1.32
C ALA A 142 16.35 2.20 1.80
N SER A 143 16.51 1.64 3.00
CA SER A 143 17.81 1.20 3.49
C SER A 143 18.27 -0.04 2.71
N GLN A 144 19.57 -0.14 2.44
CA GLN A 144 20.17 -1.40 2.03
C GLN A 144 20.04 -2.37 3.19
N ARG A 145 19.59 -3.60 2.93
CA ARG A 145 19.30 -4.60 3.94
C ARG A 145 19.68 -5.99 3.45
N HIS A 146 20.43 -6.71 4.24
CA HIS A 146 20.63 -8.15 4.12
C HIS A 146 20.10 -8.86 5.35
N GLU A 147 19.50 -10.01 5.14
CA GLU A 147 18.91 -10.81 6.18
C GLU A 147 19.29 -12.27 5.97
N LEU A 148 19.75 -12.91 7.03
CA LEU A 148 19.98 -14.34 7.06
C LEU A 148 19.35 -14.96 8.30
N SER A 149 18.74 -16.12 8.12
CA SER A 149 18.17 -16.91 9.19
C SER A 149 18.78 -18.32 9.21
N GLN A 150 18.79 -18.92 10.39
CA GLN A 150 19.15 -20.31 10.58
C GLN A 150 18.09 -21.00 11.44
N THR A 151 17.54 -22.09 10.93
CA THR A 151 16.58 -22.92 11.66
C THR A 151 17.30 -23.67 12.79
N ILE A 152 16.72 -23.58 13.98
CA ILE A 152 17.20 -24.24 15.21
C ILE A 152 16.29 -25.41 15.56
N LEU A 153 14.99 -25.17 15.59
CA LEU A 153 13.91 -26.11 15.90
C LEU A 153 14.19 -26.95 17.15
N LYS A 154 14.41 -26.25 18.27
CA LYS A 154 14.68 -26.86 19.57
C LYS A 154 13.87 -26.23 20.68
N PRO A 155 13.45 -27.02 21.70
CA PRO A 155 12.88 -26.46 22.91
C PRO A 155 13.85 -25.44 23.53
N ILE A 156 13.31 -24.28 23.97
CA ILE A 156 14.13 -23.18 24.50
C ILE A 156 15.00 -23.63 25.69
N THR A 157 14.49 -24.55 26.51
CA THR A 157 15.18 -25.13 27.66
C THR A 157 16.43 -25.96 27.28
N THR A 158 16.56 -26.35 26.01
CA THR A 158 17.72 -27.12 25.50
C THR A 158 18.72 -26.26 24.76
N VAL A 159 18.38 -25.00 24.51
CA VAL A 159 19.27 -24.03 23.83
C VAL A 159 20.19 -23.40 24.87
N THR A 160 21.49 -23.51 24.65
CA THR A 160 22.51 -22.88 25.52
C THR A 160 22.88 -21.48 24.99
N GLY A 161 23.28 -20.57 25.88
CA GLY A 161 23.79 -19.27 25.50
C GLY A 161 24.93 -19.37 24.48
N THR A 162 25.86 -20.36 24.67
CA THR A 162 26.95 -20.62 23.73
C THR A 162 26.48 -20.97 22.33
N LEU A 163 25.43 -21.81 22.20
CA LEU A 163 24.84 -22.14 20.89
C LEU A 163 24.24 -20.90 20.23
N LEU A 164 23.49 -20.10 21.00
CA LEU A 164 22.88 -18.87 20.55
C LEU A 164 23.95 -17.91 20.01
N ASP A 165 25.01 -17.66 20.80
CA ASP A 165 26.10 -16.79 20.41
C ASP A 165 26.80 -17.26 19.13
N GLN A 166 27.12 -18.54 19.03
CA GLN A 166 27.79 -19.11 17.86
C GLN A 166 26.95 -18.93 16.59
N VAL A 167 25.65 -19.19 16.66
CA VAL A 167 24.76 -19.05 15.51
C VAL A 167 24.63 -17.58 15.11
N LEU A 168 24.38 -16.68 16.06
CA LEU A 168 24.25 -15.25 15.80
C LEU A 168 25.53 -14.63 15.23
N GLN A 169 26.71 -14.96 15.79
CA GLN A 169 28.00 -14.51 15.27
C GLN A 169 28.27 -14.99 13.84
N LYS A 170 27.96 -16.27 13.56
CA LYS A 170 28.08 -16.81 12.21
C LYS A 170 27.18 -16.07 11.21
N LEU A 171 25.91 -15.87 11.54
CA LEU A 171 24.97 -15.12 10.71
C LEU A 171 25.42 -13.68 10.51
N GLN A 172 25.82 -13.01 11.60
CA GLN A 172 26.31 -11.62 11.56
C GLN A 172 27.54 -11.46 10.67
N THR A 173 28.47 -12.41 10.72
CA THR A 173 29.65 -12.41 9.85
C THR A 173 29.27 -12.50 8.38
N HIS A 174 28.34 -13.41 8.02
CA HIS A 174 27.88 -13.55 6.64
C HIS A 174 27.14 -12.31 6.15
N VAL A 175 26.22 -11.76 6.95
CA VAL A 175 25.49 -10.52 6.59
C VAL A 175 26.47 -9.35 6.44
N SER A 176 27.47 -9.26 7.34
CA SER A 176 28.52 -8.23 7.23
C SER A 176 29.31 -8.35 5.92
N THR A 177 29.64 -9.57 5.50
CA THR A 177 30.33 -9.81 4.22
C THR A 177 29.47 -9.33 3.05
N GLN A 178 28.19 -9.70 3.00
CA GLN A 178 27.28 -9.28 1.93
C GLN A 178 27.15 -7.77 1.85
N LEU A 179 27.02 -7.06 2.99
CA LEU A 179 26.95 -5.60 3.00
C LEU A 179 28.26 -4.96 2.52
N GLN A 180 29.42 -5.57 2.85
CA GLN A 180 30.73 -5.10 2.38
C GLN A 180 30.92 -5.36 0.88
N ASP A 181 30.43 -6.49 0.36
CA ASP A 181 30.44 -6.79 -1.08
C ASP A 181 29.57 -5.79 -1.87
N ASP A 182 28.51 -5.25 -1.25
CA ASP A 182 27.71 -4.13 -1.78
C ASP A 182 28.41 -2.76 -1.66
N GLY A 183 29.63 -2.72 -1.16
CA GLY A 183 30.46 -1.51 -1.04
C GLY A 183 30.24 -0.70 0.24
N LEU A 184 29.57 -1.26 1.25
CA LEU A 184 29.36 -0.59 2.52
C LEU A 184 30.53 -0.80 3.49
N THR A 185 30.94 0.26 4.16
CA THR A 185 31.90 0.18 5.27
C THR A 185 31.20 -0.10 6.59
N LYS A 186 31.90 -0.69 7.56
CA LYS A 186 31.32 -1.16 8.84
C LYS A 186 30.62 -0.08 9.67
N ASP A 187 30.96 1.17 9.47
CA ASP A 187 30.36 2.33 10.14
C ASP A 187 29.03 2.77 9.50
N LYS A 188 28.64 2.20 8.36
CA LYS A 188 27.43 2.57 7.62
C LYS A 188 26.22 1.68 7.88
N TYR A 189 26.39 0.57 8.55
CA TYR A 189 25.29 -0.35 8.84
C TYR A 189 25.29 -0.80 10.30
N THR A 190 24.13 -1.23 10.74
CA THR A 190 23.92 -1.80 12.08
C THR A 190 23.19 -3.14 11.97
N PHE A 191 23.11 -3.86 13.07
CA PHE A 191 22.46 -5.17 13.11
C PHE A 191 21.27 -5.19 14.05
N LEU A 192 20.27 -5.95 13.67
CA LEU A 192 19.15 -6.39 14.49
C LEU A 192 19.18 -7.92 14.54
N ALA A 193 18.95 -8.49 15.71
CA ALA A 193 18.78 -9.93 15.88
C ALA A 193 17.34 -10.24 16.31
N GLU A 194 16.80 -11.33 15.80
CA GLU A 194 15.44 -11.77 16.10
C GLU A 194 15.41 -13.29 16.27
N ALA A 195 14.47 -13.77 17.08
CA ALA A 195 14.12 -15.19 17.19
C ALA A 195 12.65 -15.38 16.85
N ASP A 196 12.36 -16.39 16.02
CA ASP A 196 11.02 -16.87 15.79
C ASP A 196 10.73 -18.00 16.78
N LEU A 197 9.69 -17.84 17.60
CA LEU A 197 9.29 -18.80 18.63
C LEU A 197 7.88 -19.27 18.38
N ARG A 198 7.59 -20.49 18.85
CA ARG A 198 6.23 -21.03 18.86
C ARG A 198 6.05 -22.03 20.03
N TYR A 199 4.81 -22.35 20.34
CA TYR A 199 4.56 -23.56 21.12
C TYR A 199 4.87 -24.80 20.29
N SER A 200 5.43 -25.83 20.92
CA SER A 200 5.82 -27.06 20.22
C SER A 200 4.62 -27.68 19.50
N GLY A 201 4.77 -27.96 18.21
CA GLY A 201 3.72 -28.49 17.35
C GLY A 201 2.70 -27.47 16.83
N ASP A 202 2.82 -26.19 17.16
CA ASP A 202 1.96 -25.14 16.63
C ASP A 202 2.47 -24.63 15.27
N SER A 203 1.56 -24.02 14.51
CA SER A 203 1.88 -23.37 13.22
C SER A 203 2.08 -21.85 13.33
N VAL A 204 1.72 -21.25 14.48
CA VAL A 204 1.82 -19.80 14.72
C VAL A 204 3.18 -19.50 15.33
N GLU A 205 3.97 -18.70 14.61
CA GLU A 205 5.26 -18.21 15.06
C GLU A 205 5.16 -16.74 15.47
N ILE A 206 5.84 -16.37 16.56
CA ILE A 206 5.97 -15.00 17.04
C ILE A 206 7.45 -14.62 17.01
N THR A 207 7.75 -13.54 16.31
CA THR A 207 9.09 -12.99 16.21
C THR A 207 9.37 -12.03 17.36
N LEU A 208 10.42 -12.28 18.11
CA LEU A 208 10.88 -11.44 19.22
C LEU A 208 12.29 -10.90 18.96
N PRO A 209 12.59 -9.64 19.34
CA PRO A 209 13.92 -9.08 19.21
C PRO A 209 14.89 -9.69 20.23
N LEU A 210 16.15 -9.82 19.81
CA LEU A 210 17.26 -10.25 20.65
C LEU A 210 18.29 -9.14 20.82
N HIS A 211 18.85 -9.00 22.01
CA HIS A 211 19.96 -8.06 22.27
C HIS A 211 21.30 -8.70 21.90
N LEU A 212 21.95 -8.16 20.87
CA LEU A 212 23.25 -8.67 20.38
C LEU A 212 24.41 -8.47 21.35
N ALA A 213 24.30 -7.51 22.28
CA ALA A 213 25.38 -7.25 23.24
C ALA A 213 25.52 -8.35 24.31
N ASP A 214 24.40 -9.01 24.64
CA ASP A 214 24.38 -10.14 25.59
C ASP A 214 23.28 -11.13 25.17
N PRO A 215 23.55 -11.96 24.13
CA PRO A 215 22.57 -12.91 23.65
C PRO A 215 22.18 -13.97 24.69
N SER A 216 23.08 -14.35 25.58
CA SER A 216 22.82 -15.34 26.63
C SER A 216 21.78 -14.85 27.65
N ALA A 217 21.83 -13.57 28.02
CA ALA A 217 20.83 -12.97 28.94
C ALA A 217 19.40 -12.89 28.33
N ASN A 218 19.27 -13.09 27.03
CA ASN A 218 17.94 -13.11 26.39
C ASN A 218 17.17 -14.40 26.70
N LEU A 219 17.87 -15.55 26.83
CA LEU A 219 17.21 -16.86 26.99
C LEU A 219 16.31 -16.89 28.22
N ASP A 220 16.74 -16.31 29.34
CA ASP A 220 15.99 -16.33 30.61
C ASP A 220 14.65 -15.57 30.53
N LYS A 221 14.55 -14.60 29.62
CA LYS A 221 13.35 -13.74 29.46
C LYS A 221 12.55 -14.05 28.20
N LEU A 222 13.15 -14.76 27.26
CA LEU A 222 12.56 -14.95 25.92
C LEU A 222 11.27 -15.77 25.99
N GLU A 223 11.21 -16.78 26.86
CA GLU A 223 10.02 -17.59 27.09
C GLU A 223 8.89 -16.78 27.70
N GLU A 224 9.16 -15.96 28.71
CA GLU A 224 8.16 -15.08 29.35
C GLU A 224 7.63 -14.03 28.34
N GLN A 225 8.53 -13.46 27.54
CA GLN A 225 8.14 -12.50 26.49
C GLN A 225 7.27 -13.15 25.41
N PHE A 226 7.60 -14.40 25.02
CA PHE A 226 6.79 -15.15 24.07
C PHE A 226 5.40 -15.44 24.62
N VAL A 227 5.30 -15.96 25.85
CA VAL A 227 4.02 -16.25 26.49
C VAL A 227 3.15 -14.99 26.59
N SER A 228 3.74 -13.88 27.04
CA SER A 228 3.02 -12.60 27.09
C SER A 228 2.55 -12.13 25.72
N ALA A 229 3.39 -12.21 24.69
CA ALA A 229 3.02 -11.83 23.33
C ALA A 229 1.94 -12.75 22.75
N HIS A 230 2.04 -14.05 23.00
CA HIS A 230 1.03 -15.02 22.57
C HIS A 230 -0.33 -14.77 23.26
N GLN A 231 -0.33 -14.49 24.55
CA GLN A 231 -1.55 -14.17 25.29
C GLN A 231 -2.24 -12.91 24.75
N ILE A 232 -1.47 -11.89 24.38
CA ILE A 232 -2.01 -10.65 23.76
C ILE A 232 -2.64 -10.98 22.40
N LEU A 233 -1.98 -11.83 21.58
CA LEU A 233 -2.42 -12.16 20.23
C LEU A 233 -3.61 -13.13 20.20
N SER A 234 -3.59 -14.14 21.06
CA SER A 234 -4.53 -15.28 21.01
C SER A 234 -5.56 -15.25 22.11
N GLY A 235 -5.38 -14.40 23.15
CA GLY A 235 -6.28 -14.28 24.29
C GLY A 235 -6.13 -15.39 25.36
N PHE A 236 -5.21 -16.33 25.18
CA PHE A 236 -4.96 -17.44 26.10
C PHE A 236 -3.50 -17.90 26.08
N GLU A 237 -3.09 -18.57 27.15
CA GLU A 237 -1.82 -19.23 27.30
C GLU A 237 -1.97 -20.74 27.08
N LYS A 238 -0.93 -21.41 26.57
CA LYS A 238 -0.89 -22.86 26.39
C LYS A 238 0.13 -23.46 27.36
N GLU A 239 -0.21 -24.58 27.98
CA GLU A 239 0.70 -25.39 28.76
C GLU A 239 1.52 -26.34 27.86
N LEU A 240 2.26 -25.76 26.90
CA LEU A 240 3.12 -26.49 25.97
C LEU A 240 4.54 -25.92 26.01
N PRO A 241 5.57 -26.75 25.75
CA PRO A 241 6.93 -26.25 25.65
C PRO A 241 7.07 -25.20 24.53
N VAL A 242 7.85 -24.16 24.79
CA VAL A 242 8.22 -23.17 23.79
C VAL A 242 9.46 -23.64 23.06
N GLU A 243 9.48 -23.55 21.74
CA GLU A 243 10.65 -23.85 20.92
C GLU A 243 11.13 -22.64 20.10
N ILE A 244 12.42 -22.52 19.95
CA ILE A 244 13.03 -21.58 19.02
C ILE A 244 13.02 -22.24 17.64
N VAL A 245 12.31 -21.64 16.70
CA VAL A 245 12.20 -22.11 15.32
C VAL A 245 13.37 -21.62 14.51
N ASN A 246 13.58 -20.30 14.45
CA ASN A 246 14.68 -19.67 13.72
C ASN A 246 15.39 -18.61 14.56
N LEU A 247 16.65 -18.42 14.26
CA LEU A 247 17.43 -17.23 14.64
C LEU A 247 17.73 -16.43 13.39
N ARG A 248 17.61 -15.11 13.48
CA ARG A 248 17.73 -14.20 12.33
C ARG A 248 18.66 -13.04 12.67
N ILE A 249 19.52 -12.68 11.73
CA ILE A 249 20.29 -11.43 11.75
C ILE A 249 19.89 -10.59 10.54
N ILE A 250 19.63 -9.33 10.80
CA ILE A 250 19.33 -8.31 9.82
C ILE A 250 20.40 -7.24 9.93
N GLY A 251 21.19 -7.05 8.87
CA GLY A 251 22.10 -5.92 8.74
C GLY A 251 21.48 -4.87 7.83
N TYR A 252 21.46 -3.62 8.25
CA TYR A 252 20.81 -2.55 7.50
C TYR A 252 21.51 -1.20 7.66
N THR A 253 21.46 -0.38 6.62
CA THR A 253 21.86 1.03 6.68
C THR A 253 20.74 1.87 7.27
N GLN A 254 21.09 2.98 7.92
CA GLN A 254 20.06 3.95 8.29
C GLN A 254 19.41 4.51 7.02
N SER A 255 18.09 4.54 7.00
CA SER A 255 17.34 5.17 5.91
C SER A 255 17.72 6.65 5.83
N GLN A 256 18.20 7.09 4.67
CA GLN A 256 18.33 8.51 4.40
C GLN A 256 16.95 8.98 3.97
N VAL A 257 16.17 9.49 4.91
CA VAL A 257 14.91 10.19 4.57
C VAL A 257 15.29 11.41 3.73
N SER A 258 15.29 11.22 2.43
CA SER A 258 15.39 12.35 1.50
C SER A 258 14.09 13.14 1.65
N THR A 259 14.14 14.27 2.33
CA THR A 259 13.07 15.26 2.23
C THR A 259 13.08 15.75 0.79
N LEU A 260 12.26 15.12 -0.06
CA LEU A 260 11.96 15.69 -1.36
C LEU A 260 11.27 17.03 -1.11
N LYS A 261 12.06 18.10 -1.14
CA LYS A 261 11.47 19.43 -1.36
C LYS A 261 10.75 19.32 -2.69
N ALA A 262 9.44 19.50 -2.68
CA ALA A 262 8.67 19.62 -3.91
C ALA A 262 9.29 20.77 -4.71
N LYS A 263 10.23 20.45 -5.59
CA LYS A 263 10.62 21.38 -6.64
C LYS A 263 9.38 21.55 -7.50
N SER A 264 9.05 22.81 -7.77
CA SER A 264 7.93 23.19 -8.64
C SER A 264 7.76 22.17 -9.76
N GLN A 265 6.66 21.44 -9.73
CA GLN A 265 6.31 20.52 -10.81
C GLN A 265 6.26 21.37 -12.08
N LEU A 266 6.91 20.90 -13.11
CA LEU A 266 6.86 21.55 -14.41
C LEU A 266 5.38 21.59 -14.82
N ARG A 267 4.84 22.78 -15.07
CA ARG A 267 3.63 22.95 -15.88
C ARG A 267 4.00 22.52 -17.30
N GLU A 268 3.97 21.21 -17.55
CA GLU A 268 4.08 20.69 -18.90
C GLU A 268 2.66 20.59 -19.45
N SER A 269 2.36 21.49 -20.36
CA SER A 269 1.16 21.65 -21.18
C SER A 269 -0.18 21.83 -20.41
N GLU A 270 -0.90 22.84 -20.80
CA GLU A 270 -2.31 23.01 -20.54
C GLU A 270 -3.06 21.76 -21.06
N SER A 271 -3.22 20.74 -20.22
CA SER A 271 -4.28 19.79 -20.48
C SER A 271 -5.56 20.60 -20.49
N ALA A 272 -6.29 20.60 -21.61
CA ALA A 272 -7.54 21.34 -21.72
C ALA A 272 -8.47 20.84 -20.62
N ILE A 273 -8.54 21.59 -19.51
CA ILE A 273 -9.50 21.37 -18.45
C ILE A 273 -10.84 21.76 -19.09
N PRO A 274 -11.83 20.86 -19.18
CA PRO A 274 -13.11 21.23 -19.73
C PRO A 274 -13.74 22.30 -18.84
N ASP A 275 -14.32 23.35 -19.43
CA ASP A 275 -15.03 24.41 -18.71
C ASP A 275 -16.15 23.88 -17.82
N GLN A 276 -16.70 22.71 -18.14
CA GLN A 276 -17.70 21.98 -17.36
C GLN A 276 -17.31 20.50 -17.34
N TRP A 277 -16.99 19.99 -16.16
CA TRP A 277 -16.72 18.57 -15.98
C TRP A 277 -17.88 17.92 -15.22
N ARG A 278 -18.55 17.00 -15.87
CA ARG A 278 -19.65 16.25 -15.27
C ARG A 278 -19.19 14.85 -14.86
N ILE A 279 -19.32 14.54 -13.59
CA ILE A 279 -18.88 13.26 -13.00
C ILE A 279 -20.09 12.55 -12.38
N CYS A 280 -20.17 11.25 -12.60
CA CYS A 280 -21.18 10.41 -12.00
C CYS A 280 -20.83 10.08 -10.53
N PHE A 281 -21.69 10.51 -9.61
CA PHE A 281 -21.72 10.13 -8.20
C PHE A 281 -23.07 9.45 -7.93
N ASP A 282 -23.04 8.25 -7.37
CA ASP A 282 -24.20 7.44 -7.00
C ASP A 282 -25.29 7.27 -8.08
N GLY A 283 -24.90 7.37 -9.36
CA GLY A 283 -25.77 7.25 -10.52
C GLY A 283 -26.14 8.57 -11.17
N ASP A 284 -25.92 9.68 -10.50
CA ASP A 284 -26.24 11.02 -11.02
C ASP A 284 -25.00 11.75 -11.52
N PHE A 285 -25.09 12.38 -12.69
CA PHE A 285 -24.03 13.24 -13.22
C PHE A 285 -24.15 14.65 -12.66
N LEU A 286 -23.17 15.05 -11.86
CA LEU A 286 -23.09 16.37 -11.23
C LEU A 286 -22.03 17.24 -11.89
N ASP A 287 -22.32 18.54 -12.00
CA ASP A 287 -21.32 19.53 -12.37
C ASP A 287 -20.25 19.59 -11.28
N THR A 288 -19.01 19.35 -11.67
CA THR A 288 -17.90 19.11 -10.74
C THR A 288 -16.81 20.16 -10.95
N GLN A 289 -16.39 20.81 -9.87
CA GLN A 289 -15.30 21.78 -9.91
C GLN A 289 -13.96 21.09 -10.10
N VAL A 290 -13.09 21.69 -10.90
CA VAL A 290 -11.76 21.15 -11.22
C VAL A 290 -10.70 22.10 -10.67
N TYR A 291 -9.74 21.52 -9.96
CA TYR A 291 -8.60 22.23 -9.39
C TYR A 291 -7.32 21.58 -9.87
N GLU A 292 -6.32 22.40 -10.18
CA GLU A 292 -4.93 21.92 -10.32
C GLU A 292 -4.30 21.88 -8.94
N ARG A 293 -3.65 20.75 -8.59
CA ARG A 293 -2.98 20.61 -7.29
C ARG A 293 -1.94 21.69 -7.02
N LEU A 294 -1.29 22.17 -8.07
CA LEU A 294 -0.25 23.20 -7.97
C LEU A 294 -0.77 24.59 -7.60
N ASP A 295 -2.05 24.84 -7.82
CA ASP A 295 -2.69 26.11 -7.49
C ASP A 295 -3.28 26.13 -6.07
N LEU A 296 -3.26 24.98 -5.40
CA LEU A 296 -3.73 24.85 -4.03
C LEU A 296 -2.62 25.21 -3.04
N THR A 297 -2.90 26.15 -2.17
CA THR A 297 -1.99 26.57 -1.10
C THR A 297 -2.33 25.90 0.23
N PRO A 298 -1.37 25.81 1.18
CA PRO A 298 -1.66 25.31 2.53
C PRO A 298 -2.90 25.97 3.15
N ASP A 299 -3.64 25.22 3.92
CA ASP A 299 -4.91 25.59 4.57
C ASP A 299 -6.10 25.88 3.65
N MET A 300 -5.93 25.83 2.32
CA MET A 300 -7.07 25.87 1.42
C MET A 300 -7.98 24.64 1.61
N SER A 301 -9.28 24.89 1.53
CA SER A 301 -10.32 23.86 1.59
C SER A 301 -11.07 23.76 0.27
N VAL A 302 -11.23 22.54 -0.23
CA VAL A 302 -11.95 22.21 -1.46
C VAL A 302 -13.16 21.36 -1.07
N SER A 303 -14.38 21.87 -1.33
CA SER A 303 -15.61 21.13 -1.08
C SER A 303 -16.02 20.32 -2.31
N GLY A 304 -16.51 19.10 -2.08
CA GLY A 304 -17.07 18.26 -3.14
C GLY A 304 -18.50 18.64 -3.53
N PRO A 305 -18.93 18.28 -4.76
CA PRO A 305 -18.19 17.47 -5.73
C PRO A 305 -17.03 18.23 -6.39
N ALA A 306 -15.84 17.65 -6.36
CA ALA A 306 -14.65 18.26 -6.92
C ALA A 306 -13.63 17.22 -7.40
N VAL A 307 -12.80 17.64 -8.35
CA VAL A 307 -11.61 16.90 -8.82
C VAL A 307 -10.37 17.74 -8.60
N ILE A 308 -9.35 17.16 -8.05
CA ILE A 308 -8.01 17.75 -8.00
C ILE A 308 -7.12 16.98 -8.97
N LEU A 309 -6.68 17.65 -10.01
CA LEU A 309 -5.78 17.12 -11.02
C LEU A 309 -4.32 17.36 -10.62
N GLN A 310 -3.49 16.40 -10.93
CA GLN A 310 -2.04 16.54 -10.95
C GLN A 310 -1.44 15.61 -12.00
N TYR A 311 -0.19 15.85 -12.35
CA TYR A 311 0.48 15.11 -13.42
C TYR A 311 0.37 13.59 -13.33
N ASP A 312 0.51 13.05 -12.12
CA ASP A 312 0.64 11.61 -11.83
C ASP A 312 -0.60 10.98 -11.18
N ALA A 313 -1.64 11.76 -10.88
CA ALA A 313 -2.85 11.24 -10.23
C ALA A 313 -4.06 12.18 -10.39
N THR A 314 -5.24 11.61 -10.19
CA THR A 314 -6.51 12.33 -10.09
C THR A 314 -7.15 12.03 -8.74
N THR A 315 -7.46 13.06 -7.95
CA THR A 315 -8.15 12.93 -6.68
C THR A 315 -9.61 13.33 -6.83
N LEU A 316 -10.51 12.44 -6.40
CA LEU A 316 -11.96 12.69 -6.44
C LEU A 316 -12.47 13.01 -5.03
N ILE A 317 -13.21 14.13 -4.89
CA ILE A 317 -13.88 14.52 -3.66
C ILE A 317 -15.38 14.39 -3.88
N HIS A 318 -16.03 13.52 -3.12
CA HIS A 318 -17.44 13.24 -3.23
C HIS A 318 -18.31 14.38 -2.68
N PRO A 319 -19.59 14.50 -3.12
CA PRO A 319 -20.54 15.44 -2.53
C PRO A 319 -20.60 15.27 -1.00
N GLY A 320 -20.69 16.39 -0.28
CA GLY A 320 -20.73 16.40 1.18
C GLY A 320 -19.40 16.17 1.89
N HIS A 321 -18.31 15.96 1.14
CA HIS A 321 -16.96 15.84 1.68
C HIS A 321 -16.10 17.07 1.37
N GLN A 322 -15.04 17.24 2.14
CA GLN A 322 -14.10 18.35 2.01
C GLN A 322 -12.67 17.83 2.08
N ALA A 323 -11.79 18.36 1.25
CA ALA A 323 -10.35 18.18 1.37
C ALA A 323 -9.70 19.47 1.89
N THR A 324 -8.72 19.35 2.78
CA THR A 324 -7.90 20.46 3.25
C THR A 324 -6.46 20.22 2.86
N VAL A 325 -5.81 21.24 2.35
CA VAL A 325 -4.40 21.18 1.96
C VAL A 325 -3.52 21.30 3.19
N GLY A 326 -2.74 20.28 3.49
CA GLY A 326 -1.77 20.28 4.58
C GLY A 326 -0.55 21.18 4.28
N PRO A 327 0.30 21.41 5.29
CA PRO A 327 1.51 22.21 5.18
C PRO A 327 2.56 21.61 4.25
#